data_917b9b8f783195c9bb12afebe67016c6
#
_entry.id   917b9b8f783195c9bb12afebe67016c6
#
_cell.length_a   1.000
_cell.length_b   1.000
_cell.length_c   1.000
_cell.angle_alpha   90.00
_cell.angle_beta   90.00
_cell.angle_gamma   90.00
#
_symmetry.space_group_name_H-M   'P 1'
#
loop_
_entity.id
_entity.type
_entity.pdbx_description
1 polymer ?
#
loop_
_entity_poly.entity_id
_entity_poly.type
_entity_poly.pdbx_seq_one_letter_code
_entity_poly.pdbx_strand_id
1 'polypeptide(L)'
;MRFLVRVATSAATGACLLSASAAFGQQGPDLVLRNPSNSVHVRVHSCGKSRCGTVVWANDKAKADSARGGTRNLIGTELFREFSEVSPKVWKGKVFVPDLNKVLTGTGTVKDHNTIVARGCLFAGMGCKSQTWTRVR
;
A
#
# COMPACT_ATOMS: atom_id res chain seq x y z
N MET A 1 -11.39 49.31 -65.24
CA MET A 1 -11.08 49.35 -63.80
C MET A 1 -11.45 48.00 -63.19
N ARG A 2 -10.46 47.22 -62.88
CA ARG A 2 -10.66 45.92 -62.21
C ARG A 2 -10.28 46.08 -60.79
N PHE A 3 -11.25 45.95 -59.84
CA PHE A 3 -11.01 45.90 -58.44
C PHE A 3 -10.76 44.43 -58.06
N LEU A 4 -9.54 44.14 -57.71
CA LEU A 4 -9.20 42.84 -57.09
C LEU A 4 -9.50 42.89 -55.61
N VAL A 5 -10.57 42.20 -55.25
CA VAL A 5 -10.86 41.92 -53.85
C VAL A 5 -9.97 40.77 -53.40
N ARG A 6 -8.99 41.08 -52.56
CA ARG A 6 -8.21 40.04 -51.86
C ARG A 6 -9.01 39.54 -50.66
N VAL A 7 -9.49 38.34 -50.77
CA VAL A 7 -10.06 37.62 -49.62
C VAL A 7 -8.87 37.09 -48.78
N ALA A 8 -8.69 37.67 -47.62
CA ALA A 8 -7.74 37.15 -46.65
C ALA A 8 -8.41 35.98 -45.88
N THR A 9 -7.99 34.78 -46.21
CA THR A 9 -8.36 33.59 -45.44
C THR A 9 -7.50 33.52 -44.19
N SER A 10 -8.05 33.92 -43.05
CA SER A 10 -7.43 33.69 -41.74
C SER A 10 -7.64 32.24 -41.35
N ALA A 11 -6.59 31.45 -41.44
CA ALA A 11 -6.57 30.11 -40.87
C ALA A 11 -6.41 30.22 -39.36
N ALA A 12 -7.49 30.04 -38.65
CA ALA A 12 -7.46 29.88 -37.20
C ALA A 12 -6.96 28.46 -36.90
N THR A 13 -5.67 28.32 -36.63
CA THR A 13 -5.13 27.10 -36.06
C THR A 13 -5.58 26.99 -34.60
N GLY A 14 -6.68 26.26 -34.37
CA GLY A 14 -7.10 25.86 -33.03
C GLY A 14 -6.09 24.88 -32.45
N ALA A 15 -5.23 25.37 -31.55
CA ALA A 15 -4.41 24.50 -30.71
C ALA A 15 -5.34 23.80 -29.73
N CYS A 16 -5.68 22.56 -30.03
CA CYS A 16 -6.29 21.65 -29.04
C CYS A 16 -5.25 21.36 -27.96
N LEU A 17 -5.29 22.10 -26.86
CA LEU A 17 -4.59 21.76 -25.66
C LEU A 17 -5.28 20.51 -25.09
N LEU A 18 -4.75 19.35 -25.44
CA LEU A 18 -5.04 18.11 -24.74
C LEU A 18 -4.52 18.28 -23.31
N SER A 19 -5.40 18.76 -22.43
CA SER A 19 -5.18 18.63 -21.01
C SER A 19 -5.20 17.15 -20.69
N ALA A 20 -4.05 16.53 -20.73
CA ALA A 20 -3.86 15.22 -20.14
C ALA A 20 -4.13 15.38 -18.65
N SER A 21 -5.37 15.15 -18.25
CA SER A 21 -5.71 14.94 -16.85
C SER A 21 -4.97 13.69 -16.45
N ALA A 22 -3.77 13.88 -15.91
CA ALA A 22 -3.06 12.81 -15.25
C ALA A 22 -3.86 12.46 -13.98
N ALA A 23 -4.89 11.66 -14.15
CA ALA A 23 -5.55 10.96 -13.06
C ALA A 23 -4.63 9.81 -12.61
N PHE A 24 -3.40 10.16 -12.26
CA PHE A 24 -2.58 9.28 -11.46
C PHE A 24 -3.13 9.41 -10.06
N GLY A 25 -3.86 8.38 -9.59
CA GLY A 25 -4.09 8.21 -8.18
C GLY A 25 -2.76 8.45 -7.50
N GLN A 26 -2.72 9.46 -6.62
CA GLN A 26 -1.51 9.80 -5.91
C GLN A 26 -1.08 8.57 -5.13
N GLN A 27 -0.13 7.87 -5.70
CA GLN A 27 0.67 6.95 -4.93
C GLN A 27 1.47 7.85 -4.00
N GLY A 28 0.98 8.00 -2.76
CA GLY A 28 1.79 8.62 -1.73
C GLY A 28 3.15 7.94 -1.70
N PRO A 29 4.22 8.61 -1.21
CA PRO A 29 5.54 8.01 -1.14
C PRO A 29 5.42 6.64 -0.47
N ASP A 30 6.09 5.63 -1.03
CA ASP A 30 6.07 4.27 -0.53
C ASP A 30 6.35 4.26 0.97
N LEU A 31 5.36 3.87 1.75
CA LEU A 31 5.48 3.80 3.19
C LEU A 31 6.09 2.46 3.56
N VAL A 32 7.30 2.48 4.09
CA VAL A 32 7.94 1.29 4.66
C VAL A 32 7.80 1.32 6.17
N LEU A 33 7.24 0.29 6.72
CA LEU A 33 7.02 0.08 8.16
C LEU A 33 7.91 -1.04 8.67
N ARG A 34 8.40 -0.90 9.88
CA ARG A 34 9.09 -1.95 10.62
C ARG A 34 8.25 -2.44 11.79
N ASN A 35 8.35 -3.71 12.10
CA ASN A 35 7.74 -4.30 13.29
C ASN A 35 8.50 -3.88 14.57
N PRO A 36 7.94 -4.12 15.77
CA PRO A 36 8.55 -3.68 17.04
C PRO A 36 9.98 -4.17 17.26
N SER A 37 10.27 -5.40 16.87
CA SER A 37 11.61 -6.00 17.00
C SER A 37 12.60 -5.58 15.91
N ASN A 38 12.16 -4.76 14.94
CA ASN A 38 12.96 -4.38 13.77
C ASN A 38 13.53 -5.60 13.02
N SER A 39 12.76 -6.68 12.96
CA SER A 39 13.15 -7.92 12.28
C SER A 39 12.55 -8.05 10.88
N VAL A 40 11.50 -7.30 10.58
CA VAL A 40 10.80 -7.29 9.30
C VAL A 40 10.42 -5.88 8.90
N HIS A 41 10.68 -5.52 7.66
CA HIS A 41 10.19 -4.29 7.04
C HIS A 41 9.19 -4.61 5.94
N VAL A 42 8.09 -3.88 5.94
CA VAL A 42 6.97 -4.06 5.01
C VAL A 42 6.73 -2.76 4.25
N ARG A 43 6.70 -2.84 2.94
CA ARG A 43 6.27 -1.74 2.08
C ARG A 43 4.77 -1.79 1.90
N VAL A 44 4.08 -0.72 2.30
CA VAL A 44 2.65 -0.53 2.07
C VAL A 44 2.43 0.07 0.68
N HIS A 45 1.60 -0.56 -0.11
CA HIS A 45 1.32 -0.15 -1.49
C HIS A 45 -0.14 -0.36 -1.87
N SER A 46 -0.56 0.24 -2.97
CA SER A 46 -1.89 -0.02 -3.53
C SER A 46 -1.92 -1.40 -4.20
N CYS A 47 -3.00 -2.14 -3.97
CA CYS A 47 -3.31 -3.42 -4.61
C CYS A 47 -4.77 -3.41 -5.04
N GLY A 48 -5.02 -2.94 -6.28
CA GLY A 48 -6.37 -2.64 -6.73
C GLY A 48 -6.98 -1.48 -5.95
N LYS A 49 -8.18 -1.65 -5.40
CA LYS A 49 -8.86 -0.65 -4.56
C LYS A 49 -8.44 -0.70 -3.09
N SER A 50 -7.64 -1.67 -2.72
CA SER A 50 -7.19 -1.94 -1.36
C SER A 50 -5.74 -1.52 -1.16
N ARG A 51 -5.26 -1.66 0.07
CA ARG A 51 -3.86 -1.53 0.45
C ARG A 51 -3.30 -2.88 0.85
N CYS A 52 -2.07 -3.14 0.43
CA CYS A 52 -1.33 -4.35 0.76
C CYS A 52 0.02 -4.00 1.37
N GLY A 53 0.62 -4.95 2.07
CA GLY A 53 1.95 -4.79 2.63
C GLY A 53 2.84 -5.97 2.31
N THR A 54 3.92 -5.73 1.59
CA THR A 54 4.87 -6.75 1.12
C THR A 54 6.18 -6.63 1.86
N VAL A 55 6.73 -7.76 2.32
CA VAL A 55 8.05 -7.79 2.98
C VAL A 55 9.13 -7.38 2.00
N VAL A 56 9.88 -6.34 2.34
CA VAL A 56 11.00 -5.84 1.54
C VAL A 56 12.36 -6.11 2.20
N TRP A 57 12.35 -6.37 3.49
CA TRP A 57 13.55 -6.75 4.24
C TRP A 57 13.17 -7.58 5.47
N ALA A 58 14.01 -8.52 5.82
CA ALA A 58 13.90 -9.29 7.06
C ALA A 58 15.31 -9.73 7.51
N ASN A 59 15.51 -9.84 8.83
CA ASN A 59 16.75 -10.37 9.37
C ASN A 59 16.79 -11.91 9.26
N ASP A 60 17.94 -12.52 9.53
CA ASP A 60 18.12 -13.95 9.37
C ASP A 60 17.23 -14.78 10.31
N LYS A 61 17.00 -14.28 11.54
CA LYS A 61 16.09 -14.94 12.48
C LYS A 61 14.66 -15.00 11.96
N ALA A 62 14.13 -13.88 11.47
CA ALA A 62 12.78 -13.83 10.91
C ALA A 62 12.64 -14.74 9.70
N LYS A 63 13.63 -14.78 8.83
CA LYS A 63 13.66 -15.70 7.67
C LYS A 63 13.66 -17.17 8.10
N ALA A 64 14.46 -17.53 9.12
CA ALA A 64 14.52 -18.88 9.65
C ALA A 64 13.22 -19.30 10.32
N ASP A 65 12.63 -18.44 11.13
CA ASP A 65 11.35 -18.69 11.82
C ASP A 65 10.22 -18.90 10.80
N SER A 66 10.17 -18.07 9.77
CA SER A 66 9.19 -18.19 8.69
C SER A 66 9.37 -19.47 7.88
N ALA A 67 10.60 -19.85 7.58
CA ALA A 67 10.90 -21.09 6.87
C ALA A 67 10.46 -22.33 7.66
N ARG A 68 10.71 -22.35 8.97
CA ARG A 68 10.22 -23.41 9.86
C ARG A 68 8.70 -23.48 9.90
N GLY A 69 8.02 -22.34 9.81
CA GLY A 69 6.56 -22.24 9.76
C GLY A 69 5.94 -22.61 8.40
N GLY A 70 6.75 -22.80 7.36
CA GLY A 70 6.31 -23.16 6.02
C GLY A 70 6.45 -22.07 4.97
N THR A 71 6.94 -20.87 5.34
CA THR A 71 7.18 -19.74 4.42
C THR A 71 8.67 -19.63 4.12
N ARG A 72 9.12 -20.24 3.02
CA ARG A 72 10.55 -20.32 2.65
C ARG A 72 11.10 -18.99 2.15
N ASN A 73 10.31 -18.22 1.41
CA ASN A 73 10.70 -16.93 0.81
C ASN A 73 9.93 -15.81 1.51
N LEU A 74 10.42 -15.37 2.65
CA LEU A 74 9.78 -14.29 3.41
C LEU A 74 9.82 -12.96 2.67
N ILE A 75 10.96 -12.61 2.06
CA ILE A 75 11.07 -11.40 1.21
C ILE A 75 10.15 -11.57 -0.01
N GLY A 76 9.32 -10.57 -0.27
CA GLY A 76 8.31 -10.61 -1.33
C GLY A 76 6.96 -11.19 -0.89
N THR A 77 6.86 -11.73 0.33
CA THR A 77 5.60 -12.22 0.88
C THR A 77 4.69 -11.05 1.27
N GLU A 78 3.43 -11.14 0.89
CA GLU A 78 2.41 -10.18 1.25
C GLU A 78 1.84 -10.51 2.64
N LEU A 79 2.21 -9.70 3.66
CA LEU A 79 1.73 -9.88 5.03
C LEU A 79 0.39 -9.22 5.26
N PHE A 80 0.21 -7.99 4.76
CA PHE A 80 -1.05 -7.28 4.86
C PHE A 80 -1.78 -7.37 3.53
N ARG A 81 -3.01 -7.90 3.55
CA ARG A 81 -3.78 -8.21 2.35
C ARG A 81 -5.13 -7.53 2.37
N GLU A 82 -5.48 -6.89 1.26
CA GLU A 82 -6.81 -6.35 1.01
C GLU A 82 -7.33 -5.43 2.13
N PHE A 83 -6.46 -4.57 2.67
CA PHE A 83 -6.88 -3.60 3.67
C PHE A 83 -7.66 -2.46 3.03
N SER A 84 -8.86 -2.21 3.56
CA SER A 84 -9.73 -1.11 3.15
C SER A 84 -10.12 -0.26 4.36
N GLU A 85 -10.23 1.05 4.16
CA GLU A 85 -10.63 1.95 5.21
C GLU A 85 -12.12 1.76 5.54
N VAL A 86 -12.42 1.44 6.79
CA VAL A 86 -13.77 1.19 7.27
C VAL A 86 -14.33 2.34 8.12
N SER A 87 -13.44 3.15 8.66
CA SER A 87 -13.73 4.41 9.33
C SER A 87 -12.46 5.26 9.33
N PRO A 88 -12.51 6.57 9.65
CA PRO A 88 -11.32 7.42 9.60
C PRO A 88 -10.15 6.81 10.36
N LYS A 89 -9.02 6.61 9.67
CA LYS A 89 -7.77 6.03 10.20
C LYS A 89 -7.86 4.56 10.64
N VAL A 90 -8.99 3.88 10.39
CA VAL A 90 -9.17 2.46 10.73
C VAL A 90 -9.34 1.64 9.46
N TRP A 91 -8.47 0.67 9.29
CA TRP A 91 -8.42 -0.22 8.13
C TRP A 91 -8.66 -1.65 8.55
N LYS A 92 -9.41 -2.39 7.77
CA LYS A 92 -9.66 -3.82 7.95
C LYS A 92 -9.19 -4.62 6.74
N GLY A 93 -8.61 -5.78 7.01
CA GLY A 93 -8.14 -6.70 5.98
C GLY A 93 -7.72 -8.03 6.57
N LYS A 94 -6.80 -8.68 5.88
CA LYS A 94 -6.23 -9.97 6.29
C LYS A 94 -4.76 -9.81 6.58
N VAL A 95 -4.28 -10.54 7.60
CA VAL A 95 -2.86 -10.60 7.97
C VAL A 95 -2.38 -12.03 7.80
N PHE A 96 -1.36 -12.21 6.97
CA PHE A 96 -0.66 -13.47 6.87
C PHE A 96 0.46 -13.54 7.91
N VAL A 97 0.49 -14.62 8.67
CA VAL A 97 1.51 -14.88 9.69
C VAL A 97 2.44 -15.98 9.18
N PRO A 98 3.65 -15.62 8.69
CA PRO A 98 4.55 -16.58 8.03
C PRO A 98 5.00 -17.74 8.91
N ASP A 99 5.25 -17.47 10.18
CA ASP A 99 5.73 -18.47 11.16
C ASP A 99 4.68 -19.55 11.45
N LEU A 100 3.41 -19.24 11.24
CA LEU A 100 2.28 -20.15 11.45
C LEU A 100 1.66 -20.62 10.14
N ASN A 101 2.04 -20.04 9.01
CA ASN A 101 1.43 -20.24 7.71
C ASN A 101 -0.11 -20.09 7.77
N LYS A 102 -0.58 -19.04 8.45
CA LYS A 102 -2.00 -18.77 8.66
C LYS A 102 -2.38 -17.35 8.28
N VAL A 103 -3.62 -17.19 7.83
CA VAL A 103 -4.24 -15.92 7.55
C VAL A 103 -5.22 -15.59 8.66
N LEU A 104 -5.09 -14.39 9.23
CA LEU A 104 -5.94 -13.85 10.29
C LEU A 104 -6.73 -12.66 9.79
N THR A 105 -7.85 -12.37 10.43
CA THR A 105 -8.51 -11.06 10.27
C THR A 105 -7.67 -10.00 10.98
N GLY A 106 -7.41 -8.89 10.30
CA GLY A 106 -6.57 -7.82 10.82
C GLY A 106 -7.26 -6.46 10.80
N THR A 107 -6.86 -5.63 11.75
CA THR A 107 -7.22 -4.22 11.81
C THR A 107 -5.96 -3.39 11.93
N GLY A 108 -5.85 -2.34 11.12
CA GLY A 108 -4.77 -1.36 11.21
C GLY A 108 -5.34 -0.01 11.62
N THR A 109 -4.81 0.58 12.68
CA THR A 109 -5.20 1.92 13.12
C THR A 109 -4.02 2.87 12.94
N VAL A 110 -4.21 3.90 12.12
CA VAL A 110 -3.21 4.94 11.89
C VAL A 110 -3.22 5.90 13.09
N LYS A 111 -2.13 5.94 13.84
CA LYS A 111 -1.99 6.83 15.01
C LYS A 111 -1.47 8.20 14.59
N ASP A 112 -0.46 8.21 13.74
CA ASP A 112 0.16 9.41 13.14
C ASP A 112 0.85 9.03 11.83
N HIS A 113 1.62 9.96 11.21
CA HIS A 113 2.29 9.69 9.93
C HIS A 113 3.37 8.61 10.00
N ASN A 114 3.79 8.22 11.20
CA ASN A 114 4.90 7.29 11.42
C ASN A 114 4.49 6.00 12.13
N THR A 115 3.23 5.90 12.59
CA THR A 115 2.83 4.85 13.52
C THR A 115 1.48 4.24 13.14
N ILE A 116 1.47 2.93 12.98
CA ILE A 116 0.26 2.13 12.77
C ILE A 116 0.22 1.03 13.83
N VAL A 117 -0.91 0.89 14.52
CA VAL A 117 -1.16 -0.26 15.39
C VAL A 117 -1.90 -1.31 14.58
N ALA A 118 -1.25 -2.44 14.35
CA ALA A 118 -1.83 -3.60 13.69
C ALA A 118 -2.31 -4.59 14.73
N ARG A 119 -3.54 -5.06 14.58
CA ARG A 119 -4.15 -6.08 15.44
C ARG A 119 -4.64 -7.23 14.59
N GLY A 120 -4.22 -8.45 14.93
CA GLY A 120 -4.69 -9.67 14.29
C GLY A 120 -5.40 -10.57 15.30
N CYS A 121 -6.48 -11.23 14.87
CA CYS A 121 -7.27 -12.11 15.69
C CYS A 121 -7.40 -13.50 15.05
N LEU A 122 -7.26 -14.58 15.82
CA LEU A 122 -7.39 -15.96 15.34
C LEU A 122 -8.84 -16.33 15.01
N PHE A 123 -9.79 -15.88 15.83
CA PHE A 123 -11.21 -16.08 15.66
C PHE A 123 -11.96 -14.79 15.95
N ALA A 124 -13.20 -14.69 15.52
CA ALA A 124 -14.07 -13.52 15.64
C ALA A 124 -13.92 -12.76 16.99
N GLY A 125 -12.94 -11.86 17.08
CA GLY A 125 -12.65 -11.07 18.27
C GLY A 125 -11.88 -11.78 19.39
N MET A 126 -11.46 -13.05 19.22
CA MET A 126 -10.74 -13.84 20.23
C MET A 126 -9.30 -14.16 19.77
N GLY A 127 -8.39 -14.31 20.71
CA GLY A 127 -6.98 -14.61 20.41
C GLY A 127 -6.29 -13.49 19.66
N CYS A 128 -6.55 -12.25 20.02
CA CYS A 128 -6.02 -11.07 19.36
C CYS A 128 -4.64 -10.67 19.89
N LYS A 129 -3.75 -10.26 18.97
CA LYS A 129 -2.47 -9.63 19.30
C LYS A 129 -2.35 -8.33 18.57
N SER A 130 -1.76 -7.34 19.24
CA SER A 130 -1.48 -6.02 18.65
C SER A 130 0.02 -5.79 18.57
N GLN A 131 0.46 -5.16 17.48
CA GLN A 131 1.83 -4.73 17.27
C GLN A 131 1.85 -3.29 16.78
N THR A 132 2.79 -2.51 17.27
CA THR A 132 3.01 -1.15 16.78
C THR A 132 4.07 -1.17 15.69
N TRP A 133 3.67 -0.78 14.50
CA TRP A 133 4.54 -0.66 13.33
C TRP A 133 4.93 0.79 13.13
N THR A 134 6.21 1.05 12.94
CA THR A 134 6.74 2.40 12.78
C THR A 134 7.41 2.58 11.43
N ARG A 135 7.36 3.80 10.92
CA ARG A 135 7.98 4.15 9.64
C ARG A 135 9.50 3.98 9.69
N VAL A 136 10.05 3.36 8.67
CA VAL A 136 11.49 3.32 8.42
C VAL A 136 11.89 4.66 7.79
N ARG A 137 12.95 5.25 8.29
CA ARG A 137 13.50 6.52 7.78
C ARG A 137 14.55 6.29 6.71
#